data_ffdf07ddb28924a507e5d2305fc442b6
#
_entry.id   ffdf07ddb28924a507e5d2305fc442b6
#
_cell.length_a   1.000
_cell.length_b   1.000
_cell.length_c   1.000
_cell.angle_alpha   90.00
_cell.angle_beta   90.00
_cell.angle_gamma   90.00
#
_symmetry.space_group_name_H-M   'P 1'
#
loop_
_entity.id
_entity.type
_entity.pdbx_description
1 polymer ?
#
loop_
_entity_poly.entity_id
_entity_poly.type
_entity_poly.pdbx_seq_one_letter_code
_entity_poly.pdbx_strand_id
1 'polypeptide(L)'
;MRCPYCGHTKNRVIDSRTSREGRAVRRRRQCQRCEERFTTYEVVEERPLSVKKRDGSVEPYDRTKLIRGIQLAGTKRPVTLKQIEEIVDGIEESLQRSESGEVESWQIGEQVMDALRDLDEVAYVRFASVYTNFQDPEEYLEAIRDLAARGEYDAAQLDFLESVLKDDVPAGRSRGRRTKR
;
A
#
# COMPACT_ATOMS: atom_id res chain seq x y z
N MET A 1 0.13 24.20 -28.55
CA MET A 1 0.67 24.95 -27.38
C MET A 1 0.73 26.43 -27.75
N ARG A 2 0.31 27.34 -26.86
CA ARG A 2 0.28 28.79 -27.14
C ARG A 2 1.59 29.46 -26.72
N CYS A 3 2.04 30.45 -27.51
CA CYS A 3 3.19 31.26 -27.13
C CYS A 3 2.88 32.07 -25.88
N PRO A 4 3.73 32.06 -24.84
CA PRO A 4 3.50 32.79 -23.58
C PRO A 4 3.56 34.34 -23.76
N TYR A 5 4.19 34.81 -24.82
CA TYR A 5 4.37 36.26 -25.07
C TYR A 5 3.25 36.89 -25.90
N CYS A 6 2.77 36.19 -26.92
CA CYS A 6 1.78 36.77 -27.85
C CYS A 6 0.51 35.90 -28.07
N GLY A 7 0.39 34.77 -27.39
CA GLY A 7 -0.76 33.89 -27.48
C GLY A 7 -0.89 33.09 -28.79
N HIS A 8 0.02 33.27 -29.77
CA HIS A 8 -0.05 32.60 -31.06
C HIS A 8 0.17 31.10 -30.92
N THR A 9 -0.58 30.28 -31.67
CA THR A 9 -0.56 28.80 -31.53
C THR A 9 0.53 28.11 -32.32
N LYS A 10 1.00 28.72 -33.43
CA LYS A 10 2.02 28.14 -34.29
C LYS A 10 3.42 28.44 -33.74
N ASN A 11 4.20 27.37 -33.50
CA ASN A 11 5.60 27.46 -33.06
C ASN A 11 6.37 26.29 -33.66
N ARG A 12 7.69 26.42 -33.76
CA ARG A 12 8.59 25.36 -34.19
C ARG A 12 9.54 24.96 -33.05
N VAL A 13 9.88 23.70 -32.96
CA VAL A 13 10.92 23.19 -32.06
C VAL A 13 12.28 23.44 -32.69
N ILE A 14 13.17 24.10 -31.97
CA ILE A 14 14.52 24.41 -32.43
C ILE A 14 15.60 23.57 -31.75
N ASP A 15 15.30 23.03 -30.54
CA ASP A 15 16.17 22.10 -29.81
C ASP A 15 15.32 21.17 -28.95
N SER A 16 15.81 19.93 -28.81
CA SER A 16 15.14 18.90 -27.99
C SER A 16 16.21 18.09 -27.26
N ARG A 17 16.11 18.01 -25.94
CA ARG A 17 17.06 17.27 -25.08
C ARG A 17 16.31 16.51 -24.02
N THR A 18 16.79 15.31 -23.72
CA THR A 18 16.34 14.54 -22.56
C THR A 18 16.77 15.24 -21.27
N SER A 19 15.90 15.28 -20.28
CA SER A 19 16.15 15.88 -18.97
C SER A 19 15.54 15.03 -17.86
N ARG A 20 15.89 15.32 -16.61
CA ARG A 20 15.42 14.57 -15.44
C ARG A 20 15.65 13.06 -15.57
N GLU A 21 16.90 12.67 -15.90
CA GLU A 21 17.30 11.25 -16.00
C GLU A 21 16.44 10.42 -16.96
N GLY A 22 15.95 11.02 -18.03
CA GLY A 22 15.14 10.35 -19.05
C GLY A 22 13.62 10.51 -18.88
N ARG A 23 13.15 11.03 -17.73
CA ARG A 23 11.71 11.14 -17.44
C ARG A 23 11.02 12.35 -18.06
N ALA A 24 11.77 13.27 -18.68
CA ALA A 24 11.21 14.44 -19.35
C ALA A 24 12.00 14.80 -20.61
N VAL A 25 11.31 15.38 -21.59
CA VAL A 25 11.92 15.98 -22.77
C VAL A 25 11.82 17.51 -22.67
N ARG A 26 12.98 18.18 -22.57
CA ARG A 26 13.06 19.63 -22.63
C ARG A 26 13.08 20.06 -24.10
N ARG A 27 12.10 20.86 -24.52
CA ARG A 27 12.04 21.42 -25.88
C ARG A 27 12.16 22.92 -25.87
N ARG A 28 13.09 23.46 -26.66
CA ARG A 28 13.20 24.89 -26.93
C ARG A 28 12.41 25.19 -28.19
N ARG A 29 11.43 26.11 -28.08
CA ARG A 29 10.49 26.45 -29.13
C ARG A 29 10.65 27.91 -29.54
N GLN A 30 10.34 28.23 -30.79
CA GLN A 30 10.29 29.61 -31.30
C GLN A 30 8.89 29.86 -31.87
N CYS A 31 8.28 30.96 -31.44
CA CYS A 31 7.00 31.41 -31.99
C CYS A 31 7.16 31.86 -33.45
N GLN A 32 6.24 31.47 -34.32
CA GLN A 32 6.28 31.90 -35.74
C GLN A 32 5.76 33.32 -35.95
N ARG A 33 5.11 33.97 -34.94
CA ARG A 33 4.56 35.32 -35.06
C ARG A 33 5.47 36.38 -34.44
N CYS A 34 5.91 36.21 -33.19
CA CYS A 34 6.73 37.17 -32.48
C CYS A 34 8.21 36.77 -32.37
N GLU A 35 8.59 35.61 -32.94
CA GLU A 35 9.95 35.06 -32.97
C GLU A 35 10.56 34.78 -31.61
N GLU A 36 9.87 35.12 -30.52
CA GLU A 36 10.32 34.86 -29.16
C GLU A 36 10.51 33.36 -28.88
N ARG A 37 11.53 33.07 -28.09
CA ARG A 37 11.92 31.69 -27.71
C ARG A 37 11.42 31.36 -26.32
N PHE A 38 10.82 30.19 -26.16
CA PHE A 38 10.37 29.66 -24.88
C PHE A 38 10.71 28.19 -24.75
N THR A 39 10.81 27.75 -23.52
CA THR A 39 11.12 26.35 -23.20
C THR A 39 9.87 25.64 -22.66
N THR A 40 9.69 24.39 -23.08
CA THR A 40 8.63 23.53 -22.56
C THR A 40 9.24 22.22 -22.11
N TYR A 41 8.58 21.57 -21.15
CA TYR A 41 8.90 20.24 -20.72
C TYR A 41 7.72 19.35 -21.06
N GLU A 42 8.00 18.25 -21.74
CA GLU A 42 7.06 17.17 -21.91
C GLU A 42 7.40 16.10 -20.89
N VAL A 43 6.46 15.78 -20.04
CA VAL A 43 6.53 14.72 -19.05
C VAL A 43 5.41 13.75 -19.32
N VAL A 44 5.59 12.48 -19.00
CA VAL A 44 4.49 11.53 -18.99
C VAL A 44 3.54 11.94 -17.88
N GLU A 45 2.28 12.08 -18.19
CA GLU A 45 1.26 12.36 -17.20
C GLU A 45 1.04 11.08 -16.38
N GLU A 46 1.49 11.10 -15.13
CA GLU A 46 1.22 10.04 -14.19
C GLU A 46 -0.25 10.17 -13.75
N ARG A 47 -1.04 9.15 -13.98
CA ARG A 47 -2.40 9.11 -13.46
C ARG A 47 -2.32 8.96 -11.94
N PRO A 48 -2.95 9.84 -11.16
CA PRO A 48 -2.99 9.67 -9.72
C PRO A 48 -3.69 8.35 -9.38
N LEU A 49 -2.99 7.50 -8.63
CA LEU A 49 -3.54 6.25 -8.15
C LEU A 49 -4.58 6.55 -7.05
N SER A 50 -5.77 5.98 -7.20
CA SER A 50 -6.86 6.10 -6.24
C SER A 50 -7.15 4.74 -5.60
N VAL A 51 -7.51 4.76 -4.33
CA VAL A 51 -7.83 3.56 -3.55
C VAL A 51 -9.30 3.57 -3.19
N LYS A 52 -10.01 2.52 -3.61
CA LYS A 52 -11.40 2.29 -3.25
C LYS A 52 -11.46 1.43 -1.98
N LYS A 53 -12.15 1.93 -0.98
CA LYS A 53 -12.32 1.27 0.32
C LYS A 53 -13.50 0.30 0.32
N ARG A 54 -13.58 -0.53 1.37
CA ARG A 54 -14.67 -1.49 1.57
C ARG A 54 -16.06 -0.82 1.67
N ASP A 55 -16.12 0.42 2.16
CA ASP A 55 -17.34 1.22 2.25
C ASP A 55 -17.74 1.90 0.92
N GLY A 56 -16.95 1.68 -0.14
CA GLY A 56 -17.14 2.26 -1.47
C GLY A 56 -16.56 3.67 -1.64
N SER A 57 -16.01 4.28 -0.59
CA SER A 57 -15.33 5.58 -0.70
C SER A 57 -14.02 5.46 -1.47
N VAL A 58 -13.68 6.51 -2.24
CA VAL A 58 -12.45 6.58 -3.02
C VAL A 58 -11.56 7.68 -2.45
N GLU A 59 -10.32 7.35 -2.13
CA GLU A 59 -9.31 8.32 -1.67
C GLU A 59 -8.04 8.23 -2.50
N PRO A 60 -7.24 9.30 -2.61
CA PRO A 60 -5.91 9.21 -3.22
C PRO A 60 -5.04 8.21 -2.49
N TYR A 61 -4.21 7.47 -3.25
CA TYR A 61 -3.19 6.61 -2.64
C TYR A 61 -2.19 7.44 -1.84
N ASP A 62 -1.91 7.01 -0.62
CA ASP A 62 -0.95 7.65 0.29
C ASP A 62 0.13 6.66 0.70
N ARG A 63 1.32 6.80 0.08
CA ARG A 63 2.52 6.01 0.39
C ARG A 63 2.89 6.10 1.87
N THR A 64 2.80 7.28 2.47
CA THR A 64 3.18 7.50 3.88
C THR A 64 2.27 6.72 4.82
N LYS A 65 0.99 6.65 4.49
CA LYS A 65 0.00 5.88 5.25
C LYS A 65 0.30 4.38 5.19
N LEU A 66 0.69 3.87 4.01
CA LEU A 66 1.05 2.47 3.84
C LEU A 66 2.31 2.12 4.64
N ILE A 67 3.39 2.92 4.50
CA ILE A 67 4.63 2.77 5.28
C ILE A 67 4.33 2.75 6.79
N ARG A 68 3.53 3.68 7.29
CA ARG A 68 3.13 3.75 8.70
C ARG A 68 2.42 2.49 9.18
N GLY A 69 1.50 1.95 8.37
CA GLY A 69 0.79 0.72 8.70
C GLY A 69 1.74 -0.46 8.88
N ILE A 70 2.70 -0.62 7.96
CA ILE A 70 3.71 -1.67 8.03
C ILE A 70 4.68 -1.44 9.20
N GLN A 71 5.12 -0.20 9.45
CA GLN A 71 5.97 0.14 10.61
C GLN A 71 5.32 -0.21 11.94
N LEU A 72 4.03 0.06 12.09
CA LEU A 72 3.29 -0.26 13.30
C LEU A 72 3.26 -1.78 13.55
N ALA A 73 3.01 -2.56 12.52
CA ALA A 73 3.05 -4.02 12.59
C ALA A 73 4.46 -4.54 12.95
N GLY A 74 5.50 -3.96 12.37
CA GLY A 74 6.91 -4.28 12.62
C GLY A 74 7.50 -3.70 13.90
N THR A 75 6.71 -3.04 14.78
CA THR A 75 7.21 -2.43 16.01
C THR A 75 7.88 -3.46 16.92
N LYS A 76 9.14 -3.21 17.34
CA LYS A 76 10.00 -4.12 18.12
C LYS A 76 10.35 -5.44 17.40
N ARG A 77 10.21 -5.48 16.08
CA ARG A 77 10.70 -6.58 15.26
C ARG A 77 11.93 -6.12 14.47
N PRO A 78 12.79 -7.05 14.01
CA PRO A 78 13.99 -6.74 13.22
C PRO A 78 13.64 -6.36 11.76
N VAL A 79 12.60 -5.57 11.58
CA VAL A 79 12.14 -5.06 10.29
C VAL A 79 12.67 -3.65 10.11
N THR A 80 13.54 -3.47 9.12
CA THR A 80 14.17 -2.17 8.84
C THR A 80 13.28 -1.28 7.97
N LEU A 81 13.48 0.04 8.07
CA LEU A 81 12.77 0.99 7.21
C LEU A 81 13.03 0.70 5.72
N LYS A 82 14.27 0.32 5.38
CA LYS A 82 14.64 -0.02 4.00
C LYS A 82 13.82 -1.19 3.45
N GLN A 83 13.64 -2.26 4.23
CA GLN A 83 12.81 -3.40 3.83
C GLN A 83 11.35 -3.00 3.64
N ILE A 84 10.84 -2.11 4.49
CA ILE A 84 9.48 -1.57 4.36
C ILE A 84 9.35 -0.75 3.05
N GLU A 85 10.33 0.08 2.75
CA GLU A 85 10.35 0.87 1.52
C GLU A 85 10.42 -0.03 0.28
N GLU A 86 11.23 -1.08 0.30
CA GLU A 86 11.33 -2.07 -0.78
C GLU A 86 9.98 -2.80 -1.01
N ILE A 87 9.26 -3.17 0.06
CA ILE A 87 7.91 -3.73 -0.04
C ILE A 87 6.96 -2.74 -0.71
N VAL A 88 6.96 -1.48 -0.25
CA VAL A 88 6.06 -0.45 -0.77
C VAL A 88 6.38 -0.13 -2.23
N ASP A 89 7.66 -0.06 -2.61
CA ASP A 89 8.09 0.15 -3.99
C ASP A 89 7.58 -0.98 -4.91
N GLY A 90 7.71 -2.24 -4.49
CA GLY A 90 7.19 -3.39 -5.24
C GLY A 90 5.67 -3.35 -5.41
N ILE A 91 4.95 -2.96 -4.36
CA ILE A 91 3.49 -2.77 -4.42
C ILE A 91 3.15 -1.66 -5.43
N GLU A 92 3.80 -0.49 -5.33
CA GLU A 92 3.56 0.64 -6.25
C GLU A 92 3.82 0.25 -7.70
N GLU A 93 4.89 -0.49 -7.99
CA GLU A 93 5.15 -1.01 -9.34
C GLU A 93 4.04 -1.94 -9.84
N SER A 94 3.51 -2.81 -8.98
CA SER A 94 2.41 -3.71 -9.35
C SER A 94 1.13 -2.93 -9.66
N LEU A 95 0.84 -1.90 -8.86
CA LEU A 95 -0.34 -1.06 -8.99
C LEU A 95 -0.29 -0.15 -10.22
N GLN A 96 0.89 0.36 -10.59
CA GLN A 96 1.07 1.19 -11.78
C GLN A 96 0.82 0.42 -13.09
N ARG A 97 0.94 -0.91 -13.08
CA ARG A 97 0.61 -1.77 -14.22
C ARG A 97 -0.90 -1.92 -14.43
N SER A 98 -1.71 -1.52 -13.45
CA SER A 98 -3.17 -1.53 -13.58
C SER A 98 -3.63 -0.38 -14.48
N GLU A 99 -4.33 -0.69 -15.57
CA GLU A 99 -4.83 0.30 -16.54
C GLU A 99 -5.92 1.22 -15.96
N SER A 100 -6.60 0.82 -14.87
CA SER A 100 -7.75 1.52 -14.33
C SER A 100 -7.41 2.79 -13.54
N GLY A 101 -6.18 2.92 -13.00
CA GLY A 101 -5.81 4.00 -12.08
C GLY A 101 -6.56 3.97 -10.74
N GLU A 102 -7.46 3.00 -10.53
CA GLU A 102 -8.19 2.73 -9.30
C GLU A 102 -7.91 1.32 -8.83
N VAL A 103 -7.61 1.15 -7.55
CA VAL A 103 -7.25 -0.13 -6.92
C VAL A 103 -8.09 -0.33 -5.67
N GLU A 104 -8.60 -1.53 -5.48
CA GLU A 104 -9.31 -1.89 -4.26
C GLU A 104 -8.33 -1.98 -3.07
N SER A 105 -8.71 -1.44 -1.92
CA SER A 105 -7.83 -1.43 -0.74
C SER A 105 -7.43 -2.83 -0.28
N TRP A 106 -8.27 -3.83 -0.48
CA TRP A 106 -7.98 -5.23 -0.11
C TRP A 106 -6.82 -5.81 -0.94
N GLN A 107 -6.65 -5.41 -2.21
CA GLN A 107 -5.53 -5.86 -3.05
C GLN A 107 -4.19 -5.36 -2.52
N ILE A 108 -4.15 -4.11 -2.01
CA ILE A 108 -2.96 -3.56 -1.37
C ILE A 108 -2.65 -4.33 -0.09
N GLY A 109 -3.67 -4.59 0.73
CA GLY A 109 -3.51 -5.32 1.98
C GLY A 109 -3.02 -6.75 1.79
N GLU A 110 -3.52 -7.47 0.79
CA GLU A 110 -3.02 -8.81 0.45
C GLU A 110 -1.54 -8.79 0.06
N GLN A 111 -1.13 -7.85 -0.79
CA GLN A 111 0.28 -7.72 -1.18
C GLN A 111 1.19 -7.41 0.02
N VAL A 112 0.72 -6.57 0.97
CA VAL A 112 1.46 -6.32 2.22
C VAL A 112 1.54 -7.59 3.07
N MET A 113 0.44 -8.30 3.23
CA MET A 113 0.41 -9.55 4.00
C MET A 113 1.33 -10.61 3.40
N ASP A 114 1.35 -10.78 2.08
CA ASP A 114 2.25 -11.71 1.41
C ASP A 114 3.72 -11.33 1.64
N ALA A 115 4.07 -10.05 1.50
CA ALA A 115 5.43 -9.59 1.73
C ALA A 115 5.87 -9.70 3.20
N LEU A 116 4.98 -9.40 4.15
CA LEU A 116 5.27 -9.53 5.58
C LEU A 116 5.38 -10.98 6.03
N ARG A 117 4.64 -11.88 5.43
CA ARG A 117 4.70 -13.32 5.73
C ARG A 117 6.10 -13.88 5.52
N ASP A 118 6.77 -13.47 4.44
CA ASP A 118 8.13 -13.90 4.11
C ASP A 118 9.20 -13.13 4.91
N LEU A 119 8.88 -11.92 5.39
CA LEU A 119 9.83 -11.08 6.09
C LEU A 119 9.84 -11.30 7.60
N ASP A 120 8.67 -11.30 8.24
CA ASP A 120 8.51 -11.47 9.69
C ASP A 120 7.08 -11.89 10.02
N GLU A 121 6.90 -13.14 10.46
CA GLU A 121 5.61 -13.75 10.72
C GLU A 121 4.82 -13.04 11.83
N VAL A 122 5.49 -12.48 12.84
CA VAL A 122 4.81 -11.72 13.90
C VAL A 122 4.28 -10.40 13.36
N ALA A 123 5.04 -9.72 12.50
CA ALA A 123 4.56 -8.52 11.83
C ALA A 123 3.39 -8.84 10.89
N TYR A 124 3.43 -9.99 10.20
CA TYR A 124 2.31 -10.47 9.40
C TYR A 124 1.02 -10.61 10.23
N VAL A 125 1.05 -11.39 11.34
CA VAL A 125 -0.14 -11.61 12.19
C VAL A 125 -0.69 -10.30 12.74
N ARG A 126 0.19 -9.39 13.15
CA ARG A 126 -0.21 -8.07 13.65
C ARG A 126 -0.85 -7.19 12.57
N PHE A 127 -0.30 -7.20 11.36
CA PHE A 127 -0.88 -6.47 10.24
C PHE A 127 -2.23 -7.08 9.85
N ALA A 128 -2.30 -8.41 9.71
CA ALA A 128 -3.52 -9.14 9.39
C ALA A 128 -4.63 -8.83 10.39
N SER A 129 -4.35 -8.88 11.70
CA SER A 129 -5.36 -8.64 12.73
C SER A 129 -6.02 -7.27 12.66
N VAL A 130 -5.26 -6.23 12.31
CA VAL A 130 -5.80 -4.87 12.14
C VAL A 130 -6.49 -4.73 10.78
N TYR A 131 -5.88 -5.27 9.75
CA TYR A 131 -6.35 -5.11 8.37
C TYR A 131 -7.64 -5.88 8.10
N THR A 132 -7.73 -7.13 8.52
CA THR A 132 -8.94 -7.95 8.42
C THR A 132 -9.92 -7.71 9.56
N ASN A 133 -9.49 -6.97 10.61
CA ASN A 133 -10.28 -6.61 11.78
C ASN A 133 -10.73 -7.84 12.58
N PHE A 134 -9.79 -8.63 13.07
CA PHE A 134 -10.07 -9.81 13.89
C PHE A 134 -11.00 -9.47 15.06
N GLN A 135 -12.02 -10.28 15.26
CA GLN A 135 -13.06 -10.08 16.27
C GLN A 135 -12.91 -10.99 17.49
N ASP A 136 -12.27 -12.13 17.31
CA ASP A 136 -12.11 -13.16 18.34
C ASP A 136 -10.72 -13.81 18.30
N PRO A 137 -10.35 -14.58 19.35
CA PRO A 137 -9.06 -15.28 19.39
C PRO A 137 -8.90 -16.39 18.35
N GLU A 138 -9.99 -16.97 17.88
CA GLU A 138 -9.99 -18.02 16.87
C GLU A 138 -9.39 -17.55 15.56
N GLU A 139 -9.65 -16.31 15.14
CA GLU A 139 -9.08 -15.71 13.92
C GLU A 139 -7.55 -15.55 14.01
N TYR A 140 -7.01 -15.27 15.22
CA TYR A 140 -5.55 -15.28 15.43
C TYR A 140 -4.96 -16.68 15.30
N LEU A 141 -5.65 -17.70 15.85
CA LEU A 141 -5.23 -19.09 15.73
C LEU A 141 -5.23 -19.56 14.27
N GLU A 142 -6.23 -19.16 13.49
CA GLU A 142 -6.32 -19.48 12.07
C GLU A 142 -5.15 -18.87 11.29
N ALA A 143 -4.84 -17.58 11.51
CA ALA A 143 -3.70 -16.92 10.89
C ALA A 143 -2.35 -17.59 11.27
N ILE A 144 -2.21 -18.05 12.52
CA ILE A 144 -1.01 -18.77 12.98
C ILE A 144 -0.94 -20.17 12.34
N ARG A 145 -2.06 -20.89 12.21
CA ARG A 145 -2.12 -22.19 11.53
C ARG A 145 -1.75 -22.08 10.05
N ASP A 146 -2.20 -21.03 9.38
CA ASP A 146 -1.85 -20.79 7.98
C ASP A 146 -0.34 -20.56 7.80
N LEU A 147 0.30 -19.87 8.75
CA LEU A 147 1.76 -19.73 8.77
C LEU A 147 2.44 -21.07 9.02
N ALA A 148 1.98 -21.81 10.01
CA ALA A 148 2.55 -23.09 10.40
C ALA A 148 2.43 -24.16 9.31
N ALA A 149 1.34 -24.15 8.54
CA ALA A 149 1.15 -25.09 7.42
C ALA A 149 2.19 -24.93 6.29
N ARG A 150 2.89 -23.78 6.25
CA ARG A 150 3.94 -23.46 5.27
C ARG A 150 5.36 -23.54 5.83
N GLY A 151 5.52 -23.48 7.16
CA GLY A 151 6.80 -23.50 7.86
C GLY A 151 7.10 -24.84 8.52
N GLU A 152 8.35 -25.01 8.98
CA GLU A 152 8.79 -26.18 9.78
C GLU A 152 8.36 -26.04 11.26
N TYR A 153 7.10 -25.70 11.53
CA TYR A 153 6.62 -25.68 12.90
C TYR A 153 6.26 -27.08 13.36
N ASP A 154 6.79 -27.47 14.52
CA ASP A 154 6.47 -28.76 15.15
C ASP A 154 4.98 -28.77 15.58
N ALA A 155 4.24 -29.80 15.17
CA ALA A 155 2.84 -29.97 15.55
C ALA A 155 2.61 -29.87 17.07
N ALA A 156 3.60 -30.31 17.89
CA ALA A 156 3.55 -30.18 19.34
C ALA A 156 3.54 -28.72 19.84
N GLN A 157 4.16 -27.78 19.12
CA GLN A 157 4.13 -26.37 19.49
C GLN A 157 2.77 -25.75 19.22
N LEU A 158 2.10 -26.18 18.15
CA LEU A 158 0.74 -25.74 17.82
C LEU A 158 -0.27 -26.28 18.84
N ASP A 159 -0.20 -27.56 19.20
CA ASP A 159 -1.04 -28.19 20.22
C ASP A 159 -0.88 -27.51 21.59
N PHE A 160 0.36 -27.12 21.95
CA PHE A 160 0.62 -26.38 23.18
C PHE A 160 -0.05 -24.99 23.17
N LEU A 161 0.09 -24.23 22.08
CA LEU A 161 -0.54 -22.91 21.94
C LEU A 161 -2.07 -23.02 21.98
N GLU A 162 -2.65 -24.01 21.34
CA GLU A 162 -4.09 -24.27 21.39
C GLU A 162 -4.58 -24.63 22.79
N SER A 163 -3.81 -25.39 23.55
CA SER A 163 -4.16 -25.75 24.92
C SER A 163 -4.15 -24.54 25.85
N VAL A 164 -3.11 -23.69 25.75
CA VAL A 164 -2.99 -22.47 26.58
C VAL A 164 -4.13 -21.49 26.28
N LEU A 165 -4.50 -21.32 25.02
CA LEU A 165 -5.56 -20.39 24.64
C LEU A 165 -6.97 -20.90 24.99
N LYS A 166 -7.17 -22.24 25.04
CA LYS A 166 -8.45 -22.83 25.48
C LYS A 166 -8.63 -22.76 27.00
N ASP A 167 -7.53 -22.82 27.78
CA ASP A 167 -7.58 -22.77 29.24
C ASP A 167 -7.78 -21.36 29.80
N ASP A 168 -7.41 -20.29 29.06
CA ASP A 168 -7.50 -18.89 29.47
C ASP A 168 -8.84 -18.20 29.10
N VAL A 169 -9.79 -18.90 28.49
CA VAL A 169 -11.13 -18.33 28.24
C VAL A 169 -12.00 -18.53 29.49
N PRO A 170 -12.17 -17.54 30.38
CA PRO A 170 -13.09 -17.68 31.50
C PRO A 170 -14.51 -17.85 30.97
N ALA A 171 -15.12 -18.98 31.30
CA ALA A 171 -16.51 -19.31 30.99
C ALA A 171 -17.40 -18.08 31.22
N GLY A 172 -18.02 -17.58 30.17
CA GLY A 172 -18.77 -16.34 30.15
C GLY A 172 -19.72 -16.21 31.33
N ARG A 173 -19.54 -15.18 32.15
CA ARG A 173 -20.53 -14.79 33.17
C ARG A 173 -21.82 -14.43 32.43
N SER A 174 -22.79 -15.33 32.48
CA SER A 174 -24.18 -15.07 32.09
C SER A 174 -24.66 -13.83 32.85
N ARG A 175 -24.83 -12.70 32.16
CA ARG A 175 -25.48 -11.51 32.73
C ARG A 175 -26.94 -11.86 32.99
N GLY A 176 -27.23 -12.23 34.25
CA GLY A 176 -28.56 -12.41 34.76
C GLY A 176 -29.42 -11.16 34.48
N ARG A 177 -30.49 -11.35 33.75
CA ARG A 177 -31.54 -10.37 33.54
C ARG A 177 -32.13 -9.99 34.90
N ARG A 178 -31.80 -8.80 35.36
CA ARG A 178 -32.42 -8.18 36.55
C ARG A 178 -33.78 -7.65 36.09
N THR A 179 -34.84 -8.43 36.34
CA THR A 179 -36.23 -7.97 36.25
C THR A 179 -36.45 -6.96 37.39
N LYS A 180 -36.75 -5.70 37.04
CA LYS A 180 -37.32 -4.73 37.99
C LYS A 180 -38.80 -5.03 38.20
N ARG A 181 -39.16 -5.17 39.47
CA ARG A 181 -40.50 -4.94 39.98
C ARG A 181 -40.69 -3.46 40.29
#